data_de6d7e527ce12c54071f4503938504d3
#
_entry.id   de6d7e527ce12c54071f4503938504d3
#
_cell.length_a   1.000
_cell.length_b   1.000
_cell.length_c   1.000
_cell.angle_alpha   90.00
_cell.angle_beta   90.00
_cell.angle_gamma   90.00
#
_symmetry.space_group_name_H-M   'P 1'
#
loop_
_entity.id
_entity.type
_entity.pdbx_description
1 polymer ?
#
loop_
_entity_poly.entity_id
_entity_poly.type
_entity_poly.pdbx_seq_one_letter_code
_entity_poly.pdbx_strand_id
1 'polypeptide(L)'
;MVQAQEINEGDAFYALATFVSETGEAMNLVEGERVYVLEWNNSDWWYVRKHLTEETGWVPAQYLKDEETYTMYVQRKLVEKIEKLPVFESKFHESRFTKF
;
A
#
# COMPACT_ATOMS: atom_id res chain seq x y z
N MET A 1 27.02 1.54 0.99
CA MET A 1 26.32 2.38 0.07
C MET A 1 24.94 1.86 -0.25
N VAL A 2 23.99 2.72 -0.29
CA VAL A 2 22.63 2.29 -0.56
C VAL A 2 22.39 2.24 -2.05
N GLN A 3 21.88 1.12 -2.48
CA GLN A 3 21.53 0.93 -3.86
C GLN A 3 20.11 1.42 -4.09
N ALA A 4 19.93 2.17 -5.17
CA ALA A 4 18.58 2.44 -5.59
C ALA A 4 17.95 1.09 -5.93
N GLN A 5 16.74 0.89 -5.45
CA GLN A 5 16.07 -0.34 -5.76
C GLN A 5 15.77 -0.41 -7.24
N GLU A 6 16.18 -1.50 -7.85
CA GLU A 6 15.97 -1.69 -9.26
C GLU A 6 14.57 -2.24 -9.49
N ILE A 7 13.85 -1.60 -10.42
CA ILE A 7 12.49 -2.01 -10.74
C ILE A 7 12.51 -2.79 -12.04
N ASN A 8 11.83 -3.92 -12.03
CA ASN A 8 11.73 -4.76 -13.21
C ASN A 8 10.28 -4.91 -13.59
N GLU A 9 10.05 -5.18 -14.86
CA GLU A 9 8.69 -5.40 -15.34
C GLU A 9 8.07 -6.55 -14.57
N GLY A 10 6.84 -6.33 -14.11
CA GLY A 10 6.13 -7.35 -13.37
C GLY A 10 6.33 -7.29 -11.87
N ASP A 11 7.17 -6.39 -11.39
CA ASP A 11 7.35 -6.24 -9.96
C ASP A 11 6.04 -5.80 -9.30
N ALA A 12 5.80 -6.32 -8.11
CA ALA A 12 4.57 -6.05 -7.38
C ALA A 12 4.71 -4.81 -6.53
N PHE A 13 3.70 -3.95 -6.59
CA PHE A 13 3.60 -2.76 -5.77
C PHE A 13 2.21 -2.68 -5.16
N TYR A 14 2.08 -1.88 -4.12
CA TYR A 14 0.83 -1.78 -3.39
C TYR A 14 0.43 -0.32 -3.23
N ALA A 15 -0.87 -0.05 -3.32
CA ALA A 15 -1.37 1.32 -3.23
C ALA A 15 -1.45 1.73 -1.76
N LEU A 16 -0.81 2.85 -1.44
CA LEU A 16 -0.85 3.41 -0.09
C LEU A 16 -2.20 4.03 0.23
N ALA A 17 -2.89 4.51 -0.79
CA ALA A 17 -4.14 5.23 -0.59
C ALA A 17 -5.01 5.05 -1.81
N THR A 18 -6.27 5.39 -1.65
CA THR A 18 -7.21 5.34 -2.75
C THR A 18 -7.02 6.55 -3.65
N PHE A 19 -6.99 6.29 -4.94
CA PHE A 19 -6.86 7.33 -5.96
C PHE A 19 -8.02 7.21 -6.92
N VAL A 20 -8.73 8.31 -7.14
CA VAL A 20 -9.84 8.33 -8.08
C VAL A 20 -9.49 9.32 -9.19
N SER A 21 -9.49 8.83 -10.42
CA SER A 21 -9.19 9.67 -11.57
C SER A 21 -10.40 10.55 -11.86
N GLU A 22 -10.19 11.87 -11.89
CA GLU A 22 -11.28 12.77 -12.13
C GLU A 22 -11.65 12.86 -13.60
N THR A 23 -10.66 12.64 -14.46
CA THR A 23 -10.92 12.76 -15.89
C THR A 23 -11.25 11.43 -16.55
N GLY A 24 -10.97 10.33 -15.85
CA GLY A 24 -11.16 9.01 -16.43
C GLY A 24 -10.01 8.58 -17.32
N GLU A 25 -8.97 9.39 -17.46
CA GLU A 25 -7.83 9.00 -18.28
C GLU A 25 -6.86 8.14 -17.53
N ALA A 26 -6.83 8.27 -16.21
CA ALA A 26 -5.99 7.43 -15.37
C ALA A 26 -6.85 6.34 -14.76
N MET A 27 -6.17 5.30 -14.27
CA MET A 27 -6.88 4.19 -13.64
C MET A 27 -7.01 4.46 -12.14
N ASN A 28 -8.15 4.08 -11.57
CA ASN A 28 -8.36 4.25 -10.14
C ASN A 28 -7.57 3.21 -9.35
N LEU A 29 -7.25 3.57 -8.11
CA LEU A 29 -6.59 2.65 -7.19
C LEU A 29 -7.39 2.60 -5.90
N VAL A 30 -7.40 1.43 -5.28
CA VAL A 30 -7.99 1.27 -3.95
C VAL A 30 -6.86 0.99 -2.99
N GLU A 31 -6.93 1.63 -1.82
CA GLU A 31 -5.89 1.43 -0.80
C GLU A 31 -5.65 -0.05 -0.56
N GLY A 32 -4.37 -0.45 -0.56
CA GLY A 32 -4.00 -1.84 -0.36
C GLY A 32 -4.01 -2.69 -1.61
N GLU A 33 -4.43 -2.14 -2.72
CA GLU A 33 -4.53 -2.90 -3.95
C GLU A 33 -3.15 -3.25 -4.49
N ARG A 34 -3.01 -4.49 -4.95
CA ARG A 34 -1.75 -4.98 -5.52
C ARG A 34 -1.76 -4.80 -7.02
N VAL A 35 -0.66 -4.27 -7.55
CA VAL A 35 -0.51 -4.07 -8.99
C VAL A 35 0.87 -4.54 -9.42
N TYR A 36 1.03 -4.77 -10.71
CA TYR A 36 2.31 -5.15 -11.30
C TYR A 36 2.74 -4.05 -12.25
N VAL A 37 3.98 -3.62 -12.12
CA VAL A 37 4.51 -2.50 -12.90
C VAL A 37 4.88 -2.97 -14.30
N LEU A 38 4.36 -2.28 -15.30
CA LEU A 38 4.65 -2.59 -16.69
C LEU A 38 5.54 -1.53 -17.33
N GLU A 39 5.33 -0.26 -17.00
CA GLU A 39 6.18 0.83 -17.48
C GLU A 39 6.40 1.82 -16.36
N TRP A 40 7.64 2.25 -16.22
CA TRP A 40 8.01 3.18 -15.14
C TRP A 40 9.03 4.22 -15.59
N ASN A 41 9.05 4.53 -16.89
CA ASN A 41 9.97 5.55 -17.41
C ASN A 41 9.65 6.94 -16.87
N ASN A 42 8.38 7.20 -16.63
CA ASN A 42 7.94 8.49 -16.11
C ASN A 42 7.96 8.43 -14.59
N SER A 43 8.51 9.46 -13.95
CA SER A 43 8.62 9.45 -12.50
C SER A 43 7.29 9.70 -11.82
N ASP A 44 6.33 10.30 -12.51
CA ASP A 44 5.05 10.66 -11.91
C ASP A 44 3.95 9.66 -12.19
N TRP A 45 4.01 8.99 -13.34
CA TRP A 45 2.95 8.09 -13.77
C TRP A 45 3.54 6.78 -14.21
N TRP A 46 3.00 5.70 -13.65
CA TRP A 46 3.42 4.34 -14.01
C TRP A 46 2.27 3.60 -14.64
N TYR A 47 2.57 2.76 -15.62
CA TYR A 47 1.58 1.91 -16.27
C TYR A 47 1.61 0.56 -15.56
N VAL A 48 0.47 0.13 -15.04
CA VAL A 48 0.43 -1.05 -14.20
C VAL A 48 -0.76 -1.93 -14.56
N ARG A 49 -0.71 -3.18 -14.08
CA ARG A 49 -1.81 -4.12 -14.22
C ARG A 49 -2.26 -4.54 -12.84
N LYS A 50 -3.57 -4.48 -12.61
CA LYS A 50 -4.12 -4.87 -11.31
C LYS A 50 -4.08 -6.38 -11.15
N HIS A 51 -3.82 -6.81 -9.92
CA HIS A 51 -3.70 -8.23 -9.62
C HIS A 51 -5.04 -8.96 -9.77
N LEU A 52 -6.10 -8.39 -9.22
CA LEU A 52 -7.37 -9.10 -9.18
C LEU A 52 -8.16 -9.01 -10.47
N THR A 53 -8.24 -7.82 -11.05
CA THR A 53 -9.07 -7.61 -12.23
C THR A 53 -8.30 -7.72 -13.52
N GLU A 54 -6.96 -7.63 -13.46
CA GLU A 54 -6.07 -7.63 -14.63
C GLU A 54 -6.27 -6.39 -15.50
N GLU A 55 -6.99 -5.41 -14.97
CA GLU A 55 -7.15 -4.13 -15.66
C GLU A 55 -5.82 -3.40 -15.70
N THR A 56 -5.49 -2.76 -16.83
CA THR A 56 -4.26 -2.00 -16.97
C THR A 56 -4.56 -0.54 -17.12
N GLY A 57 -3.62 0.29 -16.69
CA GLY A 57 -3.78 1.73 -16.81
C GLY A 57 -2.67 2.48 -16.14
N TRP A 58 -2.72 3.80 -16.27
CA TRP A 58 -1.75 4.71 -15.68
C TRP A 58 -2.21 5.13 -14.28
N VAL A 59 -1.29 5.10 -13.32
CA VAL A 59 -1.58 5.50 -11.96
C VAL A 59 -0.46 6.38 -11.44
N PRO A 60 -0.73 7.22 -10.43
CA PRO A 60 0.33 8.05 -9.85
C PRO A 60 1.36 7.19 -9.13
N ALA A 61 2.61 7.33 -9.53
CA ALA A 61 3.67 6.51 -8.96
C ALA A 61 3.82 6.74 -7.46
N GLN A 62 3.53 7.95 -6.99
CA GLN A 62 3.71 8.27 -5.58
C GLN A 62 2.76 7.49 -4.67
N TYR A 63 1.72 6.90 -5.22
CA TYR A 63 0.78 6.09 -4.45
C TYR A 63 1.25 4.66 -4.28
N LEU A 64 2.33 4.27 -4.95
CA LEU A 64 2.76 2.87 -4.98
C LEU A 64 4.01 2.66 -4.16
N LYS A 65 4.01 1.57 -3.38
CA LYS A 65 5.17 1.17 -2.61
C LYS A 65 5.38 -0.32 -2.77
N ASP A 66 6.65 -0.72 -2.68
CA ASP A 66 6.95 -2.14 -2.74
C ASP A 66 6.38 -2.85 -1.51
N GLU A 67 6.40 -4.17 -1.55
CA GLU A 67 5.75 -4.94 -0.50
C GLU A 67 6.33 -4.67 0.87
N GLU A 68 7.65 -4.59 0.96
CA GLU A 68 8.28 -4.38 2.25
C GLU A 68 7.89 -3.04 2.85
N THR A 69 7.97 -1.98 2.04
CA THR A 69 7.63 -0.66 2.51
C THR A 69 6.16 -0.56 2.88
N TYR A 70 5.30 -1.16 2.06
CA TYR A 70 3.88 -1.14 2.32
C TYR A 70 3.54 -1.87 3.61
N THR A 71 4.18 -3.02 3.84
CA THR A 71 3.96 -3.79 5.05
C THR A 71 4.32 -2.98 6.28
N MET A 72 5.45 -2.30 6.24
CA MET A 72 5.86 -1.46 7.36
C MET A 72 4.87 -0.33 7.60
N TYR A 73 4.37 0.24 6.53
CA TYR A 73 3.39 1.32 6.64
C TYR A 73 2.12 0.82 7.34
N VAL A 74 1.63 -0.34 6.93
CA VAL A 74 0.42 -0.91 7.51
C VAL A 74 0.64 -1.24 8.98
N GLN A 75 1.78 -1.81 9.31
CA GLN A 75 2.08 -2.15 10.69
C GLN A 75 2.14 -0.92 11.57
N ARG A 76 2.73 0.16 11.06
CA ARG A 76 2.79 1.39 11.84
C ARG A 76 1.40 1.95 12.10
N LYS A 77 0.55 1.93 11.09
CA LYS A 77 -0.82 2.42 11.28
C LYS A 77 -1.57 1.57 12.29
N LEU A 78 -1.35 0.28 12.27
CA LEU A 78 -2.00 -0.61 13.21
C LEU A 78 -1.57 -0.32 14.63
N VAL A 79 -0.28 -0.11 14.83
CA VAL A 79 0.25 0.22 16.16
C VAL A 79 -0.36 1.54 16.64
N GLU A 80 -0.45 2.52 15.78
CA GLU A 80 -1.04 3.80 16.14
C GLU A 80 -2.48 3.63 16.58
N LYS A 81 -3.22 2.78 15.91
CA LYS A 81 -4.60 2.52 16.29
C LYS A 81 -4.68 1.91 17.67
N ILE A 82 -3.81 0.94 17.91
CA ILE A 82 -3.81 0.27 19.22
C ILE A 82 -3.49 1.26 20.33
N GLU A 83 -2.53 2.13 20.09
CA GLU A 83 -2.13 3.10 21.09
C GLU A 83 -3.23 4.09 21.42
N LYS A 84 -4.16 4.28 20.49
CA LYS A 84 -5.25 5.23 20.69
C LYS A 84 -6.49 4.59 21.29
N LEU A 85 -6.44 3.29 21.56
CA LEU A 85 -7.58 2.63 22.19
C LEU A 85 -7.71 3.10 23.63
N PRO A 86 -8.94 3.14 24.13
CA PRO A 86 -9.15 3.55 25.51
C PRO A 86 -8.42 2.65 26.48
N VAL A 87 -7.93 3.25 27.55
CA VAL A 87 -7.22 2.50 28.57
C VAL A 87 -8.07 1.36 29.10
N PHE A 88 -9.34 1.62 29.20
CA PHE A 88 -10.28 0.61 29.67
C PHE A 88 -10.19 -0.66 28.82
N GLU A 89 -10.20 -0.50 27.52
CA GLU A 89 -10.12 -1.64 26.64
C GLU A 89 -8.76 -2.31 26.70
N SER A 90 -7.73 -1.51 26.82
CA SER A 90 -6.39 -2.06 26.93
C SER A 90 -6.27 -2.95 28.16
N LYS A 91 -6.79 -2.48 29.27
CA LYS A 91 -6.75 -3.26 30.49
C LYS A 91 -7.51 -4.56 30.33
N PHE A 92 -8.64 -4.49 29.69
CA PHE A 92 -9.45 -5.66 29.47
C PHE A 92 -8.68 -6.70 28.68
N HIS A 93 -8.01 -6.27 27.65
CA HIS A 93 -7.21 -7.17 26.82
C HIS A 93 -6.07 -7.78 27.62
N GLU A 94 -5.39 -6.97 28.39
CA GLU A 94 -4.31 -7.49 29.21
C GLU A 94 -4.79 -8.56 30.14
N SER A 95 -5.91 -8.34 30.72
CA SER A 95 -6.48 -9.29 31.65
C SER A 95 -6.72 -10.63 30.96
N ARG A 96 -7.20 -10.58 29.75
CA ARG A 96 -7.42 -11.80 28.99
C ARG A 96 -6.14 -12.52 28.68
N PHE A 97 -5.15 -11.77 28.25
CA PHE A 97 -3.90 -12.38 27.84
C PHE A 97 -3.15 -12.97 29.01
N THR A 98 -3.21 -12.32 30.13
CA THR A 98 -2.46 -12.82 31.26
C THR A 98 -3.01 -14.12 31.81
N LYS A 99 -4.18 -14.49 31.38
CA LYS A 99 -4.74 -15.74 31.83
C LYS A 99 -4.19 -16.94 31.09
N PHE A 100 -3.49 -16.69 30.06
CA PHE A 100 -2.84 -17.79 29.34
C PHE A 100 -1.47 -18.07 29.89
#